data_e9e8c337e8debc2f57cdd7ac54a1f5df
#
_entry.id   e9e8c337e8debc2f57cdd7ac54a1f5df
#
_cell.length_a   1.000
_cell.length_b   1.000
_cell.length_c   1.000
_cell.angle_alpha   90.00
_cell.angle_beta   90.00
_cell.angle_gamma   90.00
#
_symmetry.space_group_name_H-M   'P 1'
#
loop_
_entity.id
_entity.type
_entity.pdbx_description
1 polymer ?
#
loop_
_entity_poly.entity_id
_entity_poly.type
_entity_poly.pdbx_seq_one_letter_code
_entity_poly.pdbx_strand_id
1 'polypeptide(L)'
;MIVVKFGGHAMKDENGNFAKAISAALATGEKVVVVHGGGPQIDAALKAKQITSDWIGGFRVTTKEIFDVVEDVLVNQVGHDVAATLSKSGIKAKAISARELPTVIAQRRSTLIDGTPAD
;
A
#
# COMPACT_ATOMS: atom_id res chain seq x y z
N MET A 1 -4.52 9.89 17.42
CA MET A 1 -3.84 9.20 16.30
C MET A 1 -4.73 9.24 15.08
N ILE A 2 -4.19 9.59 13.94
CA ILE A 2 -4.91 9.68 12.65
C ILE A 2 -4.37 8.58 11.73
N VAL A 3 -5.27 7.83 11.11
CA VAL A 3 -4.93 6.86 10.06
C VAL A 3 -5.37 7.43 8.72
N VAL A 4 -4.43 7.58 7.80
CA VAL A 4 -4.67 8.16 6.47
C VAL A 4 -4.49 7.09 5.41
N LYS A 5 -5.54 6.84 4.60
CA LYS A 5 -5.44 5.99 3.42
C LYS A 5 -4.88 6.82 2.25
N PHE A 6 -3.74 6.39 1.73
CA PHE A 6 -3.09 7.01 0.58
C PHE A 6 -3.00 6.00 -0.56
N GLY A 7 -3.75 6.20 -1.62
CA GLY A 7 -3.84 5.19 -2.67
C GLY A 7 -4.26 5.71 -4.02
N GLY A 8 -4.19 4.84 -5.02
CA GLY A 8 -4.57 5.11 -6.40
C GLY A 8 -3.71 6.20 -7.05
N HIS A 9 -4.33 7.03 -7.86
CA HIS A 9 -3.67 8.10 -8.60
C HIS A 9 -3.11 9.23 -7.72
N ALA A 10 -3.61 9.37 -6.49
CA ALA A 10 -3.15 10.40 -5.55
C ALA A 10 -1.70 10.17 -5.06
N MET A 11 -1.13 8.98 -5.27
CA MET A 11 0.21 8.63 -4.77
C MET A 11 1.35 9.41 -5.45
N LYS A 12 1.10 10.11 -6.53
CA LYS A 12 2.12 10.95 -7.17
C LYS A 12 2.39 12.26 -6.44
N ASP A 13 1.45 12.74 -5.63
CA ASP A 13 1.52 14.00 -4.83
C ASP A 13 2.24 15.16 -5.54
N GLU A 14 1.97 15.34 -6.83
CA GLU A 14 2.69 16.29 -7.71
C GLU A 14 2.73 17.72 -7.16
N ASN A 15 1.73 18.11 -6.38
CA ASN A 15 1.61 19.45 -5.78
C ASN A 15 2.02 19.49 -4.30
N GLY A 16 2.47 18.40 -3.72
CA GLY A 16 2.83 18.28 -2.32
C GLY A 16 1.66 18.47 -1.34
N ASN A 17 0.43 18.31 -1.80
CA ASN A 17 -0.77 18.51 -0.98
C ASN A 17 -0.91 17.44 0.09
N PHE A 18 -0.52 16.22 -0.21
CA PHE A 18 -0.52 15.13 0.75
C PHE A 18 0.47 15.41 1.90
N ALA A 19 1.71 15.77 1.56
CA ALA A 19 2.72 16.10 2.57
C ALA A 19 2.31 17.31 3.42
N LYS A 20 1.68 18.33 2.83
CA LYS A 20 1.13 19.48 3.57
C LYS A 20 0.04 19.06 4.55
N ALA A 21 -0.88 18.17 4.12
CA ALA A 21 -1.95 17.67 4.99
C ALA A 21 -1.38 16.83 6.16
N ILE A 22 -0.38 15.98 5.91
CA ILE A 22 0.30 15.23 6.97
C ILE A 22 1.03 16.18 7.94
N SER A 23 1.72 17.19 7.44
CA SER A 23 2.37 18.20 8.28
C SER A 23 1.38 18.94 9.18
N ALA A 24 0.23 19.33 8.62
CA ALA A 24 -0.82 19.99 9.40
C ALA A 24 -1.37 19.07 10.50
N ALA A 25 -1.60 17.80 10.20
CA ALA A 25 -2.06 16.83 11.20
C ALA A 25 -1.01 16.63 12.31
N LEU A 26 0.27 16.52 11.97
CA LEU A 26 1.35 16.40 12.95
C LEU A 26 1.49 17.64 13.83
N ALA A 27 1.24 18.84 13.28
CA ALA A 27 1.31 20.11 14.02
C ALA A 27 0.27 20.20 15.14
N THR A 28 -0.81 19.42 15.10
CA THR A 28 -1.79 19.30 16.19
C THR A 28 -1.32 18.39 17.33
N GLY A 29 -0.15 17.81 17.27
CA GLY A 29 0.39 16.84 18.24
C GLY A 29 -0.10 15.40 17.99
N GLU A 30 -0.80 15.15 16.89
CA GLU A 30 -1.31 13.83 16.55
C GLU A 30 -0.21 12.92 15.95
N LYS A 31 -0.29 11.63 16.27
CA LYS A 31 0.47 10.60 15.57
C LYS A 31 -0.27 10.24 14.29
N VAL A 32 0.46 10.13 13.18
CA VAL A 32 -0.11 9.80 11.88
C VAL A 32 0.44 8.47 11.39
N VAL A 33 -0.46 7.59 10.96
CA VAL A 33 -0.16 6.34 10.26
C VAL A 33 -0.69 6.45 8.84
N VAL A 34 0.16 6.27 7.84
CA VAL A 34 -0.25 6.24 6.44
C VAL A 34 -0.36 4.80 5.98
N VAL A 35 -1.53 4.44 5.45
CA VAL A 35 -1.78 3.14 4.81
C VAL A 35 -1.83 3.36 3.31
N HIS A 36 -0.84 2.86 2.60
CA HIS A 36 -0.76 3.02 1.14
C HIS A 36 -1.25 1.78 0.38
N GLY A 37 -1.63 1.97 -0.87
CA GLY A 37 -1.87 0.91 -1.84
C GLY A 37 -0.71 0.81 -2.83
N GLY A 38 -0.99 0.28 -4.04
CA GLY A 38 0.01 0.14 -5.09
C GLY A 38 -0.52 -0.60 -6.31
N GLY A 39 -1.85 -0.63 -6.49
CA GLY A 39 -2.48 -1.35 -7.61
C GLY A 39 -1.85 -1.04 -8.97
N PRO A 40 -1.76 0.22 -9.39
CA PRO A 40 -1.15 0.58 -10.68
C PRO A 40 0.31 0.13 -10.81
N GLN A 41 1.09 0.20 -9.73
CA GLN A 41 2.49 -0.22 -9.72
C GLN A 41 2.61 -1.75 -9.81
N ILE A 42 1.74 -2.47 -9.10
CA ILE A 42 1.64 -3.94 -9.20
C ILE A 42 1.28 -4.35 -10.63
N ASP A 43 0.27 -3.73 -11.22
CA ASP A 43 -0.15 -4.04 -12.59
C ASP A 43 0.97 -3.78 -13.61
N ALA A 44 1.70 -2.69 -13.45
CA ALA A 44 2.86 -2.38 -14.30
C ALA A 44 3.98 -3.43 -14.12
N ALA A 45 4.27 -3.84 -12.89
CA ALA A 45 5.31 -4.84 -12.60
C ALA A 45 4.94 -6.23 -13.14
N LEU A 46 3.67 -6.66 -12.97
CA LEU A 46 3.18 -7.92 -13.53
C LEU A 46 3.24 -7.92 -15.06
N LYS A 47 2.81 -6.81 -15.68
CA LYS A 47 2.88 -6.64 -17.14
C LYS A 47 4.32 -6.71 -17.66
N ALA A 48 5.26 -6.06 -16.98
CA ALA A 48 6.68 -6.10 -17.34
C ALA A 48 7.27 -7.51 -17.28
N LYS A 49 6.76 -8.34 -16.38
CA LYS A 49 7.14 -9.76 -16.24
C LYS A 49 6.29 -10.70 -17.10
N GLN A 50 5.33 -10.18 -17.88
CA GLN A 50 4.38 -10.97 -18.68
C GLN A 50 3.53 -11.95 -17.85
N ILE A 51 3.28 -11.59 -16.58
CA ILE A 51 2.42 -12.35 -15.68
C ILE A 51 1.00 -11.82 -15.77
N THR A 52 0.04 -12.70 -16.08
CA THR A 52 -1.39 -12.39 -16.03
C THR A 52 -1.95 -12.68 -14.66
N SER A 53 -2.96 -11.93 -14.24
CA SER A 53 -3.69 -12.19 -13.00
C SER A 53 -5.18 -12.05 -13.21
N ASP A 54 -5.93 -13.01 -12.68
CA ASP A 54 -7.39 -13.00 -12.70
C ASP A 54 -7.96 -12.28 -11.47
N TRP A 55 -9.24 -11.91 -11.56
CA TRP A 55 -9.99 -11.31 -10.48
C TRP A 55 -11.27 -12.11 -10.24
N ILE A 56 -11.51 -12.50 -9.00
CA ILE A 56 -12.72 -13.22 -8.59
C ILE A 56 -13.33 -12.46 -7.40
N GLY A 57 -14.61 -12.13 -7.52
CA GLY A 57 -15.34 -11.44 -6.45
C GLY A 57 -14.68 -10.15 -5.95
N GLY A 58 -14.00 -9.40 -6.85
CA GLY A 58 -13.30 -8.17 -6.51
C GLY A 58 -11.91 -8.35 -5.88
N PHE A 59 -11.44 -9.59 -5.76
CA PHE A 59 -10.09 -9.92 -5.27
C PHE A 59 -9.22 -10.44 -6.40
N ARG A 60 -7.95 -10.04 -6.39
CA ARG A 60 -6.95 -10.61 -7.29
C ARG A 60 -6.67 -12.04 -6.88
N VAL A 61 -6.75 -12.98 -7.83
CA VAL A 61 -6.26 -14.34 -7.64
C VAL A 61 -4.74 -14.27 -7.53
N THR A 62 -4.22 -14.48 -6.31
CA THR A 62 -2.82 -14.26 -6.01
C THR A 62 -2.09 -15.58 -5.86
N THR A 63 -1.47 -16.04 -6.95
CA THR A 63 -0.53 -17.17 -6.93
C THR A 63 0.74 -16.79 -6.17
N LYS A 64 1.60 -17.77 -5.86
CA LYS A 64 2.89 -17.48 -5.23
C LYS A 64 3.73 -16.51 -6.08
N GLU A 65 3.79 -16.70 -7.38
CA GLU A 65 4.53 -15.84 -8.29
C GLU A 65 4.00 -14.39 -8.29
N ILE A 66 2.67 -14.22 -8.32
CA ILE A 66 2.04 -12.92 -8.21
C ILE A 66 2.30 -12.30 -6.84
N PHE A 67 2.24 -13.11 -5.77
CA PHE A 67 2.52 -12.64 -4.42
C PHE A 67 3.95 -12.08 -4.29
N ASP A 68 4.94 -12.77 -4.85
CA ASP A 68 6.34 -12.32 -4.81
C ASP A 68 6.50 -10.94 -5.50
N VAL A 69 5.79 -10.70 -6.60
CA VAL A 69 5.77 -9.39 -7.27
C VAL A 69 5.04 -8.34 -6.43
N VAL A 70 3.89 -8.68 -5.87
CA VAL A 70 3.10 -7.77 -5.01
C VAL A 70 3.90 -7.35 -3.79
N GLU A 71 4.57 -8.31 -3.14
CA GLU A 71 5.40 -8.05 -1.98
C GLU A 71 6.56 -7.11 -2.33
N ASP A 72 7.31 -7.41 -3.39
CA ASP A 72 8.43 -6.56 -3.83
C ASP A 72 7.97 -5.13 -4.13
N VAL A 73 6.87 -4.97 -4.86
CA VAL A 73 6.33 -3.65 -5.20
C VAL A 73 5.87 -2.89 -3.96
N LEU A 74 5.10 -3.52 -3.07
CA LEU A 74 4.53 -2.81 -1.92
C LEU A 74 5.56 -2.52 -0.83
N VAL A 75 6.43 -3.49 -0.54
CA VAL A 75 7.40 -3.38 0.56
C VAL A 75 8.65 -2.63 0.11
N ASN A 76 9.29 -3.08 -0.98
CA ASN A 76 10.60 -2.56 -1.37
C ASN A 76 10.54 -1.29 -2.22
N GLN A 77 9.40 -1.00 -2.86
CA GLN A 77 9.28 0.16 -3.75
C GLN A 77 8.31 1.19 -3.15
N VAL A 78 7.01 0.93 -3.22
CA VAL A 78 5.97 1.94 -2.89
C VAL A 78 6.08 2.45 -1.45
N GLY A 79 6.27 1.57 -0.48
CA GLY A 79 6.41 1.96 0.92
C GLY A 79 7.59 2.92 1.15
N HIS A 80 8.73 2.62 0.53
CA HIS A 80 9.92 3.47 0.59
C HIS A 80 9.74 4.78 -0.15
N ASP A 81 9.09 4.77 -1.32
CA ASP A 81 8.82 5.98 -2.12
C ASP A 81 7.90 6.96 -1.37
N VAL A 82 6.85 6.44 -0.71
CA VAL A 82 5.96 7.26 0.12
C VAL A 82 6.73 7.87 1.30
N ALA A 83 7.53 7.07 2.00
CA ALA A 83 8.34 7.57 3.12
C ALA A 83 9.37 8.60 2.64
N ALA A 84 10.02 8.39 1.50
CA ALA A 84 10.97 9.32 0.91
C ALA A 84 10.30 10.64 0.49
N THR A 85 9.11 10.57 -0.09
CA THR A 85 8.32 11.76 -0.49
C THR A 85 7.98 12.61 0.73
N LEU A 86 7.53 12.01 1.83
CA LEU A 86 7.28 12.70 3.08
C LEU A 86 8.56 13.30 3.68
N SER A 87 9.67 12.54 3.62
CA SER A 87 10.96 13.00 4.14
C SER A 87 11.52 14.20 3.39
N LYS A 88 11.34 14.27 2.06
CA LYS A 88 11.69 15.45 1.25
C LYS A 88 10.93 16.71 1.68
N SER A 89 9.77 16.55 2.27
CA SER A 89 8.95 17.64 2.83
C SER A 89 9.23 17.92 4.30
N GLY A 90 10.33 17.38 4.85
CA GLY A 90 10.75 17.60 6.24
C GLY A 90 10.03 16.74 7.28
N ILE A 91 9.21 15.79 6.86
CA ILE A 91 8.48 14.89 7.76
C ILE A 91 9.33 13.65 8.04
N LYS A 92 9.60 13.34 9.30
CA LYS A 92 10.27 12.09 9.68
C LYS A 92 9.30 10.92 9.47
N ALA A 93 9.44 10.22 8.35
CA ALA A 93 8.65 9.07 7.99
C ALA A 93 9.50 7.80 7.88
N LYS A 94 8.93 6.67 8.27
CA LYS A 94 9.54 5.34 8.14
C LYS A 94 8.53 4.40 7.50
N ALA A 95 8.92 3.70 6.44
CA ALA A 95 8.16 2.57 5.94
C ALA A 95 8.24 1.41 6.93
N ILE A 96 7.11 0.75 7.15
CA ILE A 96 7.01 -0.48 7.94
C ILE A 96 6.20 -1.50 7.17
N SER A 97 6.56 -2.77 7.31
CA SER A 97 5.81 -3.87 6.74
C SER A 97 5.63 -4.99 7.77
N ALA A 98 4.60 -5.81 7.60
CA ALA A 98 4.40 -6.99 8.44
C ALA A 98 5.50 -8.05 8.25
N ARG A 99 6.33 -7.93 7.22
CA ARG A 99 7.52 -8.78 7.01
C ARG A 99 8.64 -8.46 7.98
N GLU A 100 8.87 -7.18 8.21
CA GLU A 100 9.94 -6.71 9.10
C GLU A 100 9.50 -6.70 10.57
N LEU A 101 8.25 -6.33 10.79
CA LEU A 101 7.65 -6.24 12.12
C LEU A 101 6.31 -6.96 12.09
N PRO A 102 6.04 -7.94 12.95
CA PRO A 102 4.77 -8.67 13.00
C PRO A 102 3.65 -7.80 13.59
N THR A 103 3.40 -6.66 12.93
CA THR A 103 2.40 -5.66 13.37
C THR A 103 0.99 -5.98 12.90
N VAL A 104 0.88 -6.80 11.83
CA VAL A 104 -0.40 -7.21 11.25
C VAL A 104 -0.35 -8.72 11.02
N ILE A 105 -1.35 -9.41 11.59
CA ILE A 105 -1.52 -10.85 11.40
C ILE A 105 -2.68 -11.06 10.44
N ALA A 106 -2.44 -11.84 9.38
CA ALA A 106 -3.48 -12.19 8.41
C ALA A 106 -4.23 -13.45 8.81
N GLN A 107 -5.53 -13.45 8.58
CA GLN A 107 -6.38 -14.63 8.68
C GLN A 107 -6.93 -14.96 7.29
N ARG A 108 -6.97 -16.27 6.96
CA ARG A 108 -7.57 -16.70 5.69
C ARG A 108 -9.04 -16.31 5.67
N ARG A 109 -9.48 -15.70 4.59
CA ARG A 109 -10.87 -15.37 4.38
C ARG A 109 -11.60 -16.58 3.78
N SER A 110 -12.76 -16.92 4.34
CA SER A 110 -13.57 -18.05 3.89
C SER A 110 -14.69 -17.66 2.92
N THR A 111 -14.89 -16.35 2.69
CA THR A 111 -15.97 -15.86 1.83
C THR A 111 -15.49 -14.71 0.95
N LEU A 112 -16.04 -14.63 -0.26
CA LEU A 112 -15.88 -13.48 -1.17
C LEU A 112 -16.71 -12.28 -0.70
N ILE A 113 -16.61 -11.14 -1.43
CA ILE A 113 -17.34 -9.90 -1.09
C ILE A 113 -18.86 -10.12 -1.19
N ASP A 114 -19.31 -10.94 -2.14
CA ASP A 114 -20.71 -11.28 -2.36
C ASP A 114 -21.26 -12.33 -1.38
N GLY A 115 -20.44 -12.82 -0.44
CA GLY A 115 -20.80 -13.81 0.56
C GLY A 115 -20.66 -15.26 0.10
N THR A 116 -20.26 -15.53 -1.14
CA THR A 116 -19.99 -16.89 -1.61
C THR A 116 -18.73 -17.47 -0.96
N PRO A 117 -18.62 -18.81 -0.79
CA PRO A 117 -17.40 -19.43 -0.27
C PRO A 117 -16.18 -19.07 -1.12
N ALA A 118 -15.06 -18.78 -0.47
CA ALA A 118 -13.76 -18.62 -1.10
C ALA A 118 -12.99 -19.94 -0.93
N ASP A 119 -12.79 -20.68 -2.01
CA ASP A 119 -12.00 -21.91 -2.03
C ASP A 119 -10.48 -21.63 -1.98
#